data_3aec217843b7e2407f1adaf5933c18df
#
_entry.id   3aec217843b7e2407f1adaf5933c18df
#
_cell.length_a   1.000
_cell.length_b   1.000
_cell.length_c   1.000
_cell.angle_alpha   90.00
_cell.angle_beta   90.00
_cell.angle_gamma   90.00
#
_symmetry.space_group_name_H-M   'P 1'
#
loop_
_entity.id
_entity.type
_entity.pdbx_description
1 polymer ?
#
loop_
_entity_poly.entity_id
_entity_poly.type
_entity_poly.pdbx_seq_one_letter_code
_entity_poly.pdbx_strand_id
1 'polypeptide(L)'
;MNTMNVIIADDHPIVLFGIRKSLEQIEWVNVVGEFEDSTALINNLPKLDAHVLITDLSMPGDKYGDGITLIKYIKRHFPDLSIIVLTMNNNPAILSAVLDLDIEGIVLKQGAPTDLPKALAALQKGKKFT
;
A
#
# COMPACT_ATOMS: atom_id res chain seq x y z
N MET A 1 16.06 -15.48 7.29
CA MET A 1 14.97 -14.99 6.43
C MET A 1 14.58 -13.59 6.85
N ASN A 2 14.49 -12.68 5.91
CA ASN A 2 14.18 -11.29 6.23
C ASN A 2 12.69 -11.08 6.43
N THR A 3 12.35 -10.42 7.54
CA THR A 3 10.98 -10.02 7.79
C THR A 3 10.65 -8.77 6.97
N MET A 4 9.46 -8.73 6.40
CA MET A 4 8.97 -7.58 5.66
C MET A 4 7.96 -6.82 6.52
N ASN A 5 8.28 -5.58 6.85
CA ASN A 5 7.39 -4.73 7.63
C ASN A 5 6.45 -3.97 6.71
N VAL A 6 5.16 -4.11 6.93
CA VAL A 6 4.11 -3.62 6.04
C VAL A 6 3.20 -2.65 6.78
N ILE A 7 2.86 -1.54 6.12
CA ILE A 7 1.83 -0.60 6.58
C ILE A 7 0.64 -0.74 5.66
N ILE A 8 -0.56 -0.71 6.23
CA ILE A 8 -1.82 -0.76 5.48
C ILE A 8 -2.56 0.55 5.68
N ALA A 9 -3.04 1.17 4.61
CA ALA A 9 -3.79 2.41 4.68
C ALA A 9 -5.04 2.32 3.81
N ASP A 10 -6.22 2.44 4.44
CA ASP A 10 -7.52 2.40 3.77
C ASP A 10 -8.54 2.97 4.73
N ASP A 11 -9.50 3.75 4.22
CA ASP A 11 -10.53 4.36 5.06
C ASP A 11 -11.73 3.44 5.31
N HIS A 12 -11.64 2.17 4.90
CA HIS A 12 -12.69 1.17 5.13
C HIS A 12 -12.19 0.16 6.16
N PRO A 13 -12.69 0.20 7.41
CA PRO A 13 -12.21 -0.70 8.46
C PRO A 13 -12.34 -2.18 8.12
N ILE A 14 -13.37 -2.58 7.38
CA ILE A 14 -13.55 -3.97 6.98
C ILE A 14 -12.44 -4.40 6.02
N VAL A 15 -12.03 -3.51 5.11
CA VAL A 15 -10.92 -3.80 4.19
C VAL A 15 -9.62 -3.96 4.97
N LEU A 16 -9.33 -3.05 5.91
CA LEU A 16 -8.15 -3.16 6.77
C LEU A 16 -8.12 -4.48 7.53
N PHE A 17 -9.27 -4.86 8.11
CA PHE A 17 -9.38 -6.10 8.87
C PHE A 17 -9.07 -7.31 7.98
N GLY A 18 -9.69 -7.36 6.79
CA GLY A 18 -9.49 -8.49 5.88
C GLY A 18 -8.05 -8.60 5.39
N ILE A 19 -7.43 -7.48 5.07
CA ILE A 19 -6.04 -7.48 4.64
C ILE A 19 -5.13 -7.92 5.77
N ARG A 20 -5.33 -7.37 6.97
CA ARG A 20 -4.50 -7.74 8.11
C ARG A 20 -4.60 -9.24 8.39
N LYS A 21 -5.82 -9.79 8.37
CA LYS A 21 -6.02 -11.22 8.60
C LYS A 21 -5.32 -12.08 7.54
N SER A 22 -5.38 -11.64 6.30
CA SER A 22 -4.68 -12.34 5.21
C SER A 22 -3.17 -12.31 5.41
N LEU A 23 -2.61 -11.17 5.79
CA LEU A 23 -1.16 -11.01 5.94
C LEU A 23 -0.62 -11.67 7.20
N GLU A 24 -1.42 -11.76 8.26
CA GLU A 24 -1.01 -12.44 9.50
C GLU A 24 -0.66 -13.91 9.29
N GLN A 25 -1.16 -14.52 8.23
CA GLN A 25 -0.89 -15.91 7.92
C GLN A 25 0.47 -16.11 7.25
N ILE A 26 1.16 -15.05 6.90
CA ILE A 26 2.46 -15.11 6.26
C ILE A 26 3.53 -14.85 7.31
N GLU A 27 4.36 -15.86 7.61
CA GLU A 27 5.32 -15.79 8.70
C GLU A 27 6.34 -14.65 8.55
N TRP A 28 6.74 -14.34 7.32
CA TRP A 28 7.76 -13.33 7.07
C TRP A 28 7.19 -11.92 6.89
N VAL A 29 5.90 -11.72 7.15
CA VAL A 29 5.24 -10.41 7.04
C VAL A 29 4.83 -9.93 8.43
N ASN A 30 5.20 -8.69 8.75
CA ASN A 30 4.78 -7.99 9.96
C ASN A 30 3.97 -6.76 9.57
N VAL A 31 2.72 -6.66 10.04
CA VAL A 31 1.94 -5.45 9.89
C VAL A 31 2.30 -4.51 11.04
N VAL A 32 3.01 -3.43 10.73
CA VAL A 32 3.53 -2.51 11.75
C VAL A 32 2.68 -1.26 11.92
N GLY A 33 1.68 -1.05 11.07
CA GLY A 33 0.79 0.09 11.19
C GLY A 33 -0.42 -0.03 10.30
N GLU A 34 -1.54 0.54 10.75
CA GLU A 34 -2.79 0.62 9.99
C GLU A 34 -3.33 2.03 10.13
N PHE A 35 -3.69 2.66 9.02
CA PHE A 35 -4.16 4.04 9.03
C PHE A 35 -5.38 4.19 8.14
N GLU A 36 -6.30 5.09 8.55
CA GLU A 36 -7.54 5.33 7.83
C GLU A 36 -7.55 6.68 7.10
N ASP A 37 -6.52 7.51 7.31
CA ASP A 37 -6.40 8.77 6.59
C ASP A 37 -4.94 9.08 6.27
N SER A 38 -4.76 9.94 5.27
CA SER A 38 -3.43 10.25 4.77
C SER A 38 -2.57 11.05 5.74
N THR A 39 -3.19 11.90 6.56
CA THR A 39 -2.46 12.72 7.53
C THR A 39 -1.84 11.83 8.60
N ALA A 40 -2.63 10.91 9.17
CA ALA A 40 -2.12 9.98 10.17
C ALA A 40 -1.02 9.10 9.58
N LEU A 41 -1.19 8.64 8.35
CA LEU A 41 -0.20 7.82 7.66
C LEU A 41 1.13 8.57 7.57
N ILE A 42 1.13 9.76 7.01
CA ILE A 42 2.36 10.52 6.79
C ILE A 42 3.03 10.89 8.11
N ASN A 43 2.24 11.28 9.12
CA ASN A 43 2.80 11.66 10.43
C ASN A 43 3.50 10.50 11.14
N ASN A 44 3.12 9.26 10.83
CA ASN A 44 3.68 8.10 11.48
C ASN A 44 4.75 7.36 10.66
N LEU A 45 4.82 7.60 9.35
CA LEU A 45 5.79 6.94 8.49
C LEU A 45 7.25 7.07 8.99
N PRO A 46 7.71 8.25 9.42
CA PRO A 46 9.10 8.37 9.89
C PRO A 46 9.41 7.56 11.15
N LYS A 47 8.38 7.18 11.90
CA LYS A 47 8.54 6.46 13.17
C LYS A 47 8.49 4.95 12.99
N LEU A 48 8.06 4.49 11.82
CA LEU A 48 7.88 3.08 11.53
C LEU A 48 8.95 2.62 10.56
N ASP A 49 9.54 1.47 10.86
CA ASP A 49 10.55 0.89 9.99
C ASP A 49 9.84 0.01 8.96
N ALA A 50 9.18 0.65 8.00
CA ALA A 50 8.36 -0.04 7.00
C ALA A 50 9.14 -0.27 5.71
N HIS A 51 8.93 -1.44 5.12
CA HIS A 51 9.48 -1.78 3.81
C HIS A 51 8.48 -1.57 2.70
N VAL A 52 7.18 -1.79 3.00
CA VAL A 52 6.11 -1.74 2.01
C VAL A 52 4.92 -0.99 2.59
N LEU A 53 4.34 -0.12 1.77
CA LEU A 53 3.06 0.51 2.05
C LEU A 53 2.02 -0.06 1.09
N ILE A 54 0.92 -0.57 1.65
CA ILE A 54 -0.25 -0.97 0.90
C ILE A 54 -1.30 0.11 1.16
N THR A 55 -1.64 0.89 0.14
CA THR A 55 -2.51 2.05 0.34
C THR A 55 -3.66 2.09 -0.65
N ASP A 56 -4.84 2.46 -0.15
CA ASP A 56 -5.96 2.84 -0.99
C ASP A 56 -5.55 4.06 -1.82
N LEU A 57 -6.02 4.11 -3.05
CA LEU A 57 -5.78 5.25 -3.92
C LEU A 57 -6.51 6.51 -3.42
N SER A 58 -7.65 6.33 -2.75
CA SER A 58 -8.48 7.45 -2.30
C SER A 58 -8.77 7.32 -0.81
N MET A 59 -8.23 8.25 -0.01
CA MET A 59 -8.44 8.31 1.44
C MET A 59 -8.68 9.75 1.86
N PRO A 60 -9.43 9.97 2.96
CA PRO A 60 -9.58 11.32 3.49
C PRO A 60 -8.25 11.84 4.05
N GLY A 61 -8.13 13.16 4.09
CA GLY A 61 -6.95 13.84 4.58
C GLY A 61 -6.61 14.99 3.65
N ASP A 62 -6.47 16.19 4.20
CA ASP A 62 -6.34 17.40 3.40
C ASP A 62 -4.88 17.85 3.24
N LYS A 63 -4.05 17.52 4.21
CA LYS A 63 -2.73 18.14 4.31
C LYS A 63 -1.78 17.69 3.21
N TYR A 64 -1.83 16.43 2.84
CA TYR A 64 -0.89 15.85 1.86
C TYR A 64 -1.57 15.44 0.57
N GLY A 65 -2.85 15.78 0.41
CA GLY A 65 -3.63 15.39 -0.74
C GLY A 65 -4.10 13.95 -0.66
N ASP A 66 -4.65 13.45 -1.75
CA ASP A 66 -5.09 12.06 -1.87
C ASP A 66 -4.70 11.52 -3.25
N GLY A 67 -4.99 10.26 -3.47
CA GLY A 67 -4.77 9.63 -4.76
C GLY A 67 -3.35 9.77 -5.26
N ILE A 68 -3.23 10.20 -6.49
CA ILE A 68 -1.93 10.32 -7.16
C ILE A 68 -1.04 11.35 -6.45
N THR A 69 -1.62 12.45 -5.99
CA THR A 69 -0.86 13.48 -5.28
C THR A 69 -0.19 12.92 -4.02
N LEU A 70 -0.93 12.15 -3.25
CA LEU A 70 -0.39 11.52 -2.05
C LEU A 70 0.76 10.56 -2.38
N ILE A 71 0.58 9.74 -3.41
CA ILE A 71 1.61 8.78 -3.79
C ILE A 71 2.88 9.50 -4.24
N LYS A 72 2.74 10.58 -5.00
CA LYS A 72 3.91 11.38 -5.41
C LYS A 72 4.64 11.95 -4.20
N TYR A 73 3.89 12.43 -3.20
CA TYR A 73 4.49 12.95 -1.98
C TYR A 73 5.28 11.85 -1.27
N ILE A 74 4.69 10.66 -1.12
CA ILE A 74 5.32 9.56 -0.41
C ILE A 74 6.59 9.11 -1.15
N LYS A 75 6.54 8.97 -2.45
CA LYS A 75 7.72 8.58 -3.23
C LYS A 75 8.85 9.58 -3.09
N ARG A 76 8.52 10.86 -3.03
CA ARG A 76 9.53 11.92 -2.92
C ARG A 76 10.22 11.94 -1.56
N HIS A 77 9.43 11.73 -0.48
CA HIS A 77 9.94 11.87 0.89
C HIS A 77 10.37 10.54 1.51
N PHE A 78 9.92 9.41 0.96
CA PHE A 78 10.25 8.08 1.45
C PHE A 78 10.64 7.19 0.25
N PRO A 79 11.78 7.51 -0.39
CA PRO A 79 12.13 6.85 -1.66
C PRO A 79 12.43 5.37 -1.56
N ASP A 80 12.75 4.87 -0.36
CA ASP A 80 13.05 3.47 -0.16
C ASP A 80 11.82 2.62 0.12
N LEU A 81 10.66 3.26 0.29
CA LEU A 81 9.42 2.57 0.58
C LEU A 81 8.79 2.03 -0.71
N SER A 82 8.55 0.73 -0.75
CA SER A 82 7.81 0.13 -1.86
C SER A 82 6.32 0.40 -1.68
N ILE A 83 5.61 0.69 -2.77
CA ILE A 83 4.19 1.05 -2.70
C ILE A 83 3.37 0.10 -3.53
N ILE A 84 2.35 -0.49 -2.91
CA ILE A 84 1.29 -1.24 -3.58
C ILE A 84 0.01 -0.44 -3.44
N VAL A 85 -0.62 -0.13 -4.56
CA VAL A 85 -1.86 0.64 -4.58
C VAL A 85 -3.06 -0.31 -4.63
N LEU A 86 -4.00 -0.10 -3.72
CA LEU A 86 -5.30 -0.76 -3.75
C LEU A 86 -6.29 0.14 -4.47
N THR A 87 -7.08 -0.42 -5.37
CA THR A 87 -8.09 0.37 -6.07
C THR A 87 -9.35 -0.44 -6.29
N MET A 88 -10.50 0.21 -6.17
CA MET A 88 -11.78 -0.35 -6.54
C MET A 88 -12.04 -0.21 -8.03
N ASN A 89 -11.30 0.66 -8.69
CA ASN A 89 -11.58 1.10 -10.04
C ASN A 89 -10.61 0.44 -11.02
N ASN A 90 -11.16 -0.23 -12.03
CA ASN A 90 -10.37 -0.80 -13.10
C ASN A 90 -10.38 0.07 -14.36
N ASN A 91 -10.71 1.36 -14.22
CA ASN A 91 -10.70 2.31 -15.32
C ASN A 91 -9.29 2.41 -15.91
N PRO A 92 -9.11 2.15 -17.22
CA PRO A 92 -7.77 2.13 -17.81
C PRO A 92 -7.00 3.44 -17.67
N ALA A 93 -7.70 4.59 -17.70
CA ALA A 93 -7.04 5.88 -17.57
C ALA A 93 -6.44 6.06 -16.18
N ILE A 94 -7.18 5.66 -15.14
CA ILE A 94 -6.69 5.75 -13.76
C ILE A 94 -5.54 4.78 -13.53
N LEU A 95 -5.69 3.53 -13.99
CA LEU A 95 -4.64 2.54 -13.85
C LEU A 95 -3.36 2.96 -14.57
N SER A 96 -3.49 3.53 -15.76
CA SER A 96 -2.34 4.02 -16.51
C SER A 96 -1.62 5.15 -15.76
N ALA A 97 -2.39 6.10 -15.20
CA ALA A 97 -1.81 7.20 -14.43
C ALA A 97 -1.06 6.70 -13.19
N VAL A 98 -1.60 5.68 -12.53
CA VAL A 98 -0.97 5.09 -11.36
C VAL A 98 0.31 4.34 -11.74
N LEU A 99 0.28 3.60 -12.84
CA LEU A 99 1.47 2.89 -13.34
C LEU A 99 2.59 3.85 -13.70
N ASP A 100 2.25 5.04 -14.19
CA ASP A 100 3.25 6.05 -14.53
C ASP A 100 4.00 6.59 -13.32
N LEU A 101 3.51 6.31 -12.10
CA LEU A 101 4.18 6.74 -10.87
C LEU A 101 5.35 5.82 -10.47
N ASP A 102 5.60 4.77 -11.24
CA ASP A 102 6.69 3.82 -10.95
C ASP A 102 6.55 3.20 -9.56
N ILE A 103 5.36 2.73 -9.25
CA ILE A 103 5.09 1.99 -8.01
C ILE A 103 5.36 0.51 -8.21
N GLU A 104 5.45 -0.24 -7.11
CA GLU A 104 5.82 -1.66 -7.15
C GLU A 104 4.65 -2.58 -7.44
N GLY A 105 3.41 -2.15 -7.19
CA GLY A 105 2.27 -3.02 -7.49
C GLY A 105 0.93 -2.33 -7.45
N ILE A 106 -0.04 -2.91 -8.15
CA ILE A 106 -1.44 -2.50 -8.14
C ILE A 106 -2.28 -3.74 -7.89
N VAL A 107 -3.22 -3.64 -6.95
CA VAL A 107 -4.13 -4.72 -6.60
C VAL A 107 -5.55 -4.18 -6.53
N LEU A 108 -6.49 -4.88 -7.15
CA LEU A 108 -7.91 -4.55 -7.02
C LEU A 108 -8.40 -4.97 -5.64
N LYS A 109 -9.19 -4.12 -4.98
CA LYS A 109 -9.64 -4.39 -3.61
C LYS A 109 -10.41 -5.69 -3.48
N GLN A 110 -11.25 -6.02 -4.46
CA GLN A 110 -12.04 -7.24 -4.39
C GLN A 110 -11.21 -8.51 -4.47
N GLY A 111 -9.99 -8.44 -5.02
CA GLY A 111 -9.08 -9.58 -5.08
C GLY A 111 -7.97 -9.53 -4.06
N ALA A 112 -7.94 -8.53 -3.18
CA ALA A 112 -6.82 -8.26 -2.31
C ALA A 112 -6.43 -9.44 -1.40
N PRO A 113 -7.37 -10.17 -0.75
CA PRO A 113 -6.96 -11.27 0.11
C PRO A 113 -6.16 -12.35 -0.62
N THR A 114 -6.42 -12.56 -1.91
CA THR A 114 -5.70 -13.54 -2.72
C THR A 114 -4.45 -12.92 -3.36
N ASP A 115 -4.56 -11.69 -3.86
CA ASP A 115 -3.50 -11.08 -4.66
C ASP A 115 -2.39 -10.44 -3.83
N LEU A 116 -2.69 -9.93 -2.63
CA LEU A 116 -1.66 -9.29 -1.81
C LEU A 116 -0.55 -10.24 -1.39
N PRO A 117 -0.82 -11.47 -0.95
CA PRO A 117 0.27 -12.40 -0.67
C PRO A 117 1.17 -12.63 -1.87
N LYS A 118 0.59 -12.71 -3.07
CA LYS A 118 1.37 -12.87 -4.31
C LYS A 118 2.20 -11.63 -4.62
N ALA A 119 1.63 -10.44 -4.40
CA ALA A 119 2.33 -9.19 -4.64
C ALA A 119 3.53 -9.05 -3.71
N LEU A 120 3.33 -9.35 -2.42
CA LEU A 120 4.43 -9.28 -1.45
C LEU A 120 5.52 -10.29 -1.77
N ALA A 121 5.15 -11.50 -2.21
CA ALA A 121 6.13 -12.48 -2.62
C ALA A 121 6.94 -12.01 -3.83
N ALA A 122 6.30 -11.33 -4.78
CA ALA A 122 6.99 -10.75 -5.93
C ALA A 122 7.99 -9.67 -5.49
N LEU A 123 7.57 -8.78 -4.59
CA LEU A 123 8.45 -7.75 -4.07
C LEU A 123 9.65 -8.32 -3.32
N GLN A 124 9.44 -9.41 -2.59
CA GLN A 124 10.52 -10.08 -1.87
C GLN A 124 11.60 -10.57 -2.83
N LYS A 125 11.22 -10.89 -4.07
CA LYS A 125 12.14 -11.32 -5.12
C LYS A 125 12.65 -10.16 -5.97
N GLY A 126 12.33 -8.92 -5.61
CA GLY A 126 12.74 -7.75 -6.36
C GLY A 126 11.93 -7.52 -7.63
N LYS A 127 10.73 -8.06 -7.73
CA LYS A 127 9.87 -7.93 -8.91
C LYS A 127 8.65 -7.08 -8.61
N LYS A 128 8.14 -6.43 -9.64
CA LYS A 128 6.88 -5.68 -9.53
C LYS A 128 5.69 -6.63 -9.73
N PHE A 129 4.54 -6.20 -9.22
CA PHE A 129 3.29 -6.93 -9.35
C PHE A 129 2.23 -6.01 -9.96
N THR A 130 2.04 -6.10 -11.26
CA THR A 130 1.03 -5.33 -12.00
C THR A 130 0.16 -6.22 -12.96
#